data_77f16bbeb047c94dec5292e051018520
#
_entry.id   77f16bbeb047c94dec5292e051018520
#
_cell.length_a   1.000
_cell.length_b   1.000
_cell.length_c   1.000
_cell.angle_alpha   90.00
_cell.angle_beta   90.00
_cell.angle_gamma   90.00
#
_symmetry.space_group_name_H-M   'P 1'
#
loop_
_entity.id
_entity.type
_entity.pdbx_description
1 polymer ?
#
loop_
_entity_poly.entity_id
_entity_poly.type
_entity_poly.pdbx_seq_one_letter_code
_entity_poly.pdbx_strand_id
1 'polypeptide(L)'
;MAAQITRRKWEEETVAEQSRAYLEVACVQSLHRYLANGKETLQRSDPPKTHVTRHPSSDNKVTLRCWALGFYPKEISLTWQQEGQDQSQDVEVVETRPSGDGTFQKWAALVVPPGEEQSYTCHVQHEGLQESLTLRWDPPQPPVPIVGIIVGLVLVLVTGAVVTGVVIWRKKCSGGKVRKYQQAERSSRSENSGVCSMPFKAETLEALSGKQLPYTRRTDQVTNISLMAL
;
A
#
# COMPACT_ATOMS: atom_id res chain seq x y z
N MET A 1 11.07 25.71 -57.40
CA MET A 1 10.06 26.45 -58.20
C MET A 1 8.70 26.52 -57.47
N ALA A 2 8.07 25.44 -57.04
CA ALA A 2 6.77 25.46 -56.34
C ALA A 2 6.75 26.35 -55.07
N ALA A 3 7.80 26.28 -54.22
CA ALA A 3 7.90 27.10 -53.00
C ALA A 3 7.93 28.61 -53.27
N GLN A 4 8.53 29.04 -54.40
CA GLN A 4 8.59 30.45 -54.78
C GLN A 4 7.22 30.98 -55.26
N ILE A 5 6.45 30.13 -55.97
CA ILE A 5 5.11 30.47 -56.42
C ILE A 5 4.15 30.61 -55.23
N THR A 6 4.22 29.67 -54.29
CA THR A 6 3.39 29.72 -53.08
C THR A 6 3.73 30.94 -52.22
N ARG A 7 5.01 31.24 -52.05
CA ARG A 7 5.49 32.41 -51.32
C ARG A 7 4.91 33.70 -51.91
N ARG A 8 5.05 33.86 -53.22
CA ARG A 8 4.54 35.04 -53.93
C ARG A 8 3.02 35.20 -53.76
N LYS A 9 2.27 34.12 -53.90
CA LYS A 9 0.82 34.11 -53.69
C LYS A 9 0.45 34.58 -52.28
N TRP A 10 1.13 34.13 -51.26
CA TRP A 10 0.86 34.51 -49.87
C TRP A 10 1.24 35.96 -49.56
N GLU A 11 2.29 36.48 -50.24
CA GLU A 11 2.70 37.87 -50.12
C GLU A 11 1.66 38.79 -50.81
N GLU A 12 1.16 38.42 -51.98
CA GLU A 12 0.12 39.17 -52.72
C GLU A 12 -1.23 39.20 -51.99
N GLU A 13 -1.60 38.10 -51.32
CA GLU A 13 -2.87 37.97 -50.61
C GLU A 13 -2.82 38.47 -49.15
N THR A 14 -1.73 39.07 -48.69
CA THR A 14 -1.53 39.51 -47.28
C THR A 14 -1.73 38.41 -46.24
N VAL A 15 -1.69 37.14 -46.64
CA VAL A 15 -1.91 35.98 -45.79
C VAL A 15 -0.89 35.94 -44.65
N ALA A 16 0.37 36.28 -44.93
CA ALA A 16 1.44 36.29 -43.93
C ALA A 16 1.18 37.32 -42.82
N GLU A 17 0.70 38.54 -43.20
CA GLU A 17 0.38 39.59 -42.23
C GLU A 17 -0.84 39.25 -41.38
N GLN A 18 -1.89 38.72 -42.02
CA GLN A 18 -3.09 38.25 -41.29
C GLN A 18 -2.77 37.10 -40.32
N SER A 19 -1.96 36.12 -40.77
CA SER A 19 -1.51 35.00 -39.92
C SER A 19 -0.67 35.49 -38.76
N ARG A 20 0.22 36.46 -38.99
CA ARG A 20 1.04 37.05 -37.93
C ARG A 20 0.14 37.77 -36.91
N ALA A 21 -0.75 38.65 -37.36
CA ALA A 21 -1.66 39.37 -36.48
C ALA A 21 -2.52 38.41 -35.64
N TYR A 22 -2.99 37.31 -36.22
CA TYR A 22 -3.73 36.28 -35.49
C TYR A 22 -2.84 35.59 -34.44
N LEU A 23 -1.66 35.09 -34.83
CA LEU A 23 -0.77 34.32 -33.96
C LEU A 23 -0.21 35.16 -32.82
N GLU A 24 0.19 36.41 -33.07
CA GLU A 24 0.80 37.29 -32.07
C GLU A 24 -0.23 37.87 -31.08
N VAL A 25 -1.46 38.03 -31.47
CA VAL A 25 -2.47 38.69 -30.63
C VAL A 25 -3.65 37.79 -30.31
N ALA A 26 -4.46 37.40 -31.27
CA ALA A 26 -5.73 36.72 -31.02
C ALA A 26 -5.53 35.32 -30.44
N CYS A 27 -4.56 34.58 -30.96
CA CYS A 27 -4.21 33.23 -30.46
C CYS A 27 -3.70 33.27 -28.99
N VAL A 28 -2.78 34.19 -28.70
CA VAL A 28 -2.23 34.36 -27.35
C VAL A 28 -3.30 34.80 -26.35
N GLN A 29 -4.14 35.76 -26.72
CA GLN A 29 -5.27 36.17 -25.85
C GLN A 29 -6.26 35.04 -25.61
N SER A 30 -6.55 34.24 -26.64
CA SER A 30 -7.42 33.05 -26.50
C SER A 30 -6.82 32.02 -25.60
N LEU A 31 -5.51 31.74 -25.71
CA LEU A 31 -4.79 30.84 -24.83
C LEU A 31 -4.87 31.29 -23.37
N HIS A 32 -4.60 32.57 -23.11
CA HIS A 32 -4.71 33.10 -21.73
C HIS A 32 -6.12 32.93 -21.16
N ARG A 33 -7.16 33.14 -21.98
CA ARG A 33 -8.56 32.93 -21.58
C ARG A 33 -8.85 31.47 -21.27
N TYR A 34 -8.36 30.55 -22.08
CA TYR A 34 -8.54 29.11 -21.83
C TYR A 34 -7.81 28.67 -20.59
N LEU A 35 -6.58 29.15 -20.36
CA LEU A 35 -5.84 28.83 -19.12
C LEU A 35 -6.52 29.42 -17.89
N ALA A 36 -7.10 30.60 -17.96
CA ALA A 36 -7.84 31.18 -16.85
C ALA A 36 -9.13 30.41 -16.55
N ASN A 37 -9.89 30.03 -17.59
CA ASN A 37 -11.14 29.29 -17.44
C ASN A 37 -10.89 27.83 -16.98
N GLY A 38 -9.80 27.23 -17.42
CA GLY A 38 -9.42 25.85 -17.07
C GLY A 38 -8.37 25.74 -15.96
N LYS A 39 -8.20 26.77 -15.13
CA LYS A 39 -7.12 26.84 -14.14
C LYS A 39 -7.04 25.60 -13.25
N GLU A 40 -8.16 25.12 -12.74
CA GLU A 40 -8.22 23.97 -11.83
C GLU A 40 -7.82 22.65 -12.52
N THR A 41 -7.99 22.56 -13.82
CA THR A 41 -7.69 21.33 -14.58
C THR A 41 -6.35 21.40 -15.31
N LEU A 42 -6.10 22.54 -16.01
CA LEU A 42 -4.93 22.68 -16.88
C LEU A 42 -3.66 23.11 -16.14
N GLN A 43 -3.80 23.80 -15.01
CA GLN A 43 -2.68 24.28 -14.19
C GLN A 43 -2.55 23.51 -12.87
N ARG A 44 -3.20 22.33 -12.76
CA ARG A 44 -3.01 21.45 -11.62
C ARG A 44 -1.66 20.74 -11.71
N SER A 45 -1.17 20.34 -10.59
CA SER A 45 0.01 19.49 -10.49
C SER A 45 -0.28 18.34 -9.52
N ASP A 46 -0.44 17.14 -10.09
CA ASP A 46 -0.69 15.92 -9.31
C ASP A 46 0.62 15.14 -9.19
N PRO A 47 1.14 14.92 -7.97
CA PRO A 47 2.38 14.20 -7.78
C PRO A 47 2.21 12.71 -8.10
N PRO A 48 3.26 12.02 -8.60
CA PRO A 48 3.21 10.59 -8.88
C PRO A 48 3.09 9.75 -7.61
N LYS A 49 2.29 8.69 -7.66
CA LYS A 49 2.36 7.56 -6.72
C LYS A 49 3.43 6.61 -7.22
N THR A 50 4.44 6.36 -6.38
CA THR A 50 5.63 5.65 -6.79
C THR A 50 5.85 4.39 -5.95
N HIS A 51 6.38 3.33 -6.58
CA HIS A 51 6.81 2.12 -5.90
C HIS A 51 7.79 1.34 -6.77
N VAL A 52 8.56 0.45 -6.16
CA VAL A 52 9.49 -0.44 -6.85
C VAL A 52 9.00 -1.87 -6.71
N THR A 53 8.96 -2.60 -7.84
CA THR A 53 8.63 -4.03 -7.87
C THR A 53 9.85 -4.84 -8.29
N ARG A 54 9.93 -6.09 -7.79
CA ARG A 54 10.98 -7.06 -8.11
C ARG A 54 10.37 -8.23 -8.85
N HIS A 55 10.98 -8.59 -9.97
CA HIS A 55 10.56 -9.72 -10.80
C HIS A 55 11.76 -10.64 -11.05
N PRO A 56 11.70 -11.91 -10.63
CA PRO A 56 12.74 -12.87 -10.98
C PRO A 56 12.71 -13.15 -12.50
N SER A 57 13.89 -13.24 -13.13
CA SER A 57 14.06 -13.62 -14.53
C SER A 57 14.60 -15.06 -14.63
N SER A 58 14.44 -15.69 -15.81
CA SER A 58 14.88 -17.06 -16.08
C SER A 58 16.40 -17.25 -16.02
N ASP A 59 17.18 -16.20 -16.24
CA ASP A 59 18.64 -16.25 -16.40
C ASP A 59 19.41 -15.97 -15.09
N ASN A 60 18.83 -16.35 -13.96
CA ASN A 60 19.37 -16.03 -12.63
C ASN A 60 19.67 -14.52 -12.46
N LYS A 61 18.82 -13.68 -13.05
CA LYS A 61 18.83 -12.23 -12.93
C LYS A 61 17.52 -11.76 -12.32
N VAL A 62 17.50 -10.53 -11.85
CA VAL A 62 16.33 -9.88 -11.25
C VAL A 62 16.05 -8.60 -12.02
N THR A 63 14.80 -8.38 -12.36
CA THR A 63 14.34 -7.11 -12.92
C THR A 63 13.69 -6.27 -11.82
N LEU A 64 14.25 -5.11 -11.54
CA LEU A 64 13.64 -4.08 -10.72
C LEU A 64 12.85 -3.14 -11.62
N ARG A 65 11.62 -2.81 -11.24
CA ARG A 65 10.80 -1.87 -11.99
C ARG A 65 10.30 -0.75 -11.08
N CYS A 66 10.68 0.47 -11.43
CA CYS A 66 10.25 1.70 -10.76
C CYS A 66 8.99 2.23 -11.45
N TRP A 67 7.92 2.40 -10.71
CA TRP A 67 6.62 2.86 -11.20
C TRP A 67 6.32 4.27 -10.74
N ALA A 68 5.78 5.06 -11.65
CA ALA A 68 5.16 6.35 -11.37
C ALA A 68 3.76 6.34 -11.98
N LEU A 69 2.74 6.54 -11.17
CA LEU A 69 1.33 6.41 -11.54
C LEU A 69 0.52 7.62 -11.09
N GLY A 70 -0.46 8.01 -11.89
CA GLY A 70 -1.47 9.01 -11.53
C GLY A 70 -0.93 10.43 -11.41
N PHE A 71 0.08 10.81 -12.18
CA PHE A 71 0.69 12.14 -12.15
C PHE A 71 0.16 13.03 -13.28
N TYR A 72 0.22 14.33 -13.07
CA TYR A 72 -0.06 15.38 -14.04
C TYR A 72 0.79 16.62 -13.70
N PRO A 73 1.41 17.29 -14.68
CA PRO A 73 1.41 17.01 -16.11
C PRO A 73 2.25 15.80 -16.50
N LYS A 74 2.41 15.57 -17.79
CA LYS A 74 3.05 14.37 -18.37
C LYS A 74 4.57 14.34 -18.21
N GLU A 75 5.20 15.48 -18.01
CA GLU A 75 6.66 15.62 -17.87
C GLU A 75 7.12 14.99 -16.56
N ILE A 76 7.99 13.99 -16.67
CA ILE A 76 8.54 13.26 -15.52
C ILE A 76 9.90 12.67 -15.89
N SER A 77 10.81 12.58 -14.93
CA SER A 77 12.09 11.87 -15.06
C SER A 77 12.14 10.70 -14.10
N LEU A 78 12.46 9.50 -14.62
CA LEU A 78 12.77 8.29 -13.86
C LEU A 78 14.18 7.86 -14.22
N THR A 79 15.08 7.84 -13.24
CA THR A 79 16.47 7.43 -13.43
C THR A 79 16.87 6.39 -12.38
N TRP A 80 17.60 5.36 -12.80
CA TRP A 80 18.21 4.41 -11.91
C TRP A 80 19.64 4.81 -11.59
N GLN A 81 20.06 4.68 -10.34
CA GLN A 81 21.41 4.90 -9.87
C GLN A 81 21.91 3.71 -9.08
N GLN A 82 23.20 3.43 -9.20
CA GLN A 82 23.93 2.51 -8.34
C GLN A 82 25.02 3.31 -7.63
N GLU A 83 25.00 3.34 -6.30
CA GLU A 83 25.98 4.07 -5.48
C GLU A 83 26.15 5.55 -5.90
N GLY A 84 25.03 6.18 -6.35
CA GLY A 84 25.02 7.57 -6.80
C GLY A 84 25.47 7.79 -8.24
N GLN A 85 25.76 6.74 -9.00
CA GLN A 85 26.10 6.80 -10.43
C GLN A 85 24.89 6.42 -11.27
N ASP A 86 24.55 7.27 -12.26
CA ASP A 86 23.44 7.01 -13.16
C ASP A 86 23.68 5.75 -14.00
N GLN A 87 22.69 4.86 -13.99
CA GLN A 87 22.67 3.66 -14.83
C GLN A 87 21.79 3.95 -16.06
N SER A 88 22.43 3.97 -17.24
CA SER A 88 21.72 4.09 -18.52
C SER A 88 21.82 2.81 -19.34
N GLN A 89 22.77 1.93 -19.04
CA GLN A 89 22.88 0.63 -19.66
C GLN A 89 21.92 -0.36 -18.99
N ASP A 90 21.31 -1.25 -19.77
CA ASP A 90 20.37 -2.26 -19.32
C ASP A 90 19.09 -1.72 -18.65
N VAL A 91 18.79 -0.42 -18.86
CA VAL A 91 17.54 0.21 -18.41
C VAL A 91 16.55 0.25 -19.55
N GLU A 92 15.40 -0.37 -19.36
CA GLU A 92 14.24 -0.27 -20.25
C GLU A 92 13.29 0.81 -19.69
N VAL A 93 13.09 1.87 -20.47
CA VAL A 93 12.16 2.95 -20.10
C VAL A 93 11.03 2.99 -21.12
N VAL A 94 9.79 2.93 -20.65
CA VAL A 94 8.63 3.15 -21.52
C VAL A 94 8.35 4.63 -21.66
N GLU A 95 7.77 5.04 -22.80
CA GLU A 95 7.26 6.37 -22.94
C GLU A 95 6.10 6.65 -21.97
N THR A 96 6.00 7.88 -21.50
CA THR A 96 4.89 8.32 -20.65
C THR A 96 3.58 8.17 -21.41
N ARG A 97 2.63 7.47 -20.83
CA ARG A 97 1.34 7.13 -21.44
C ARG A 97 0.17 7.55 -20.56
N PRO A 98 -1.00 7.87 -21.14
CA PRO A 98 -2.18 8.23 -20.37
C PRO A 98 -2.72 7.03 -19.59
N SER A 99 -3.21 7.30 -18.37
CA SER A 99 -3.86 6.32 -17.50
C SER A 99 -5.34 6.12 -17.83
N GLY A 100 -5.98 7.06 -18.58
CA GLY A 100 -7.40 7.02 -18.93
C GLY A 100 -8.30 7.90 -18.05
N ASP A 101 -7.81 8.37 -16.93
CA ASP A 101 -8.51 9.23 -15.97
C ASP A 101 -8.04 10.70 -16.01
N GLY A 102 -7.29 11.08 -17.05
CA GLY A 102 -6.69 12.41 -17.20
C GLY A 102 -5.34 12.57 -16.51
N THR A 103 -4.77 11.51 -15.98
CA THR A 103 -3.40 11.42 -15.45
C THR A 103 -2.51 10.59 -16.36
N PHE A 104 -1.24 10.48 -15.99
CA PHE A 104 -0.23 9.75 -16.74
C PHE A 104 0.44 8.66 -15.90
N GLN A 105 1.08 7.73 -16.59
CA GLN A 105 1.86 6.65 -16.00
C GLN A 105 3.16 6.41 -16.77
N LYS A 106 4.19 5.99 -16.05
CA LYS A 106 5.50 5.64 -16.60
C LYS A 106 6.17 4.60 -15.71
N TRP A 107 7.05 3.78 -16.28
CA TRP A 107 7.96 2.95 -15.52
C TRP A 107 9.32 2.87 -16.18
N ALA A 108 10.31 2.57 -15.36
CA ALA A 108 11.67 2.26 -15.79
C ALA A 108 12.11 0.94 -15.14
N ALA A 109 12.59 -0.01 -15.94
CA ALA A 109 13.06 -1.30 -15.47
C ALA A 109 14.57 -1.42 -15.65
N LEU A 110 15.23 -2.06 -14.67
CA LEU A 110 16.65 -2.34 -14.67
C LEU A 110 16.88 -3.81 -14.34
N VAL A 111 17.78 -4.45 -15.08
CA VAL A 111 18.19 -5.85 -14.83
C VAL A 111 19.42 -5.85 -13.95
N VAL A 112 19.35 -6.52 -12.79
CA VAL A 112 20.43 -6.54 -11.80
C VAL A 112 20.79 -7.96 -11.37
N PRO A 113 22.02 -8.20 -10.86
CA PRO A 113 22.38 -9.48 -10.26
C PRO A 113 21.55 -9.75 -9.00
N PRO A 114 21.17 -11.00 -8.72
CA PRO A 114 20.46 -11.35 -7.50
C PRO A 114 21.33 -11.13 -6.27
N GLY A 115 20.75 -10.50 -5.26
CA GLY A 115 21.45 -10.12 -4.02
C GLY A 115 22.00 -8.69 -4.01
N GLU A 116 22.04 -8.00 -5.15
CA GLU A 116 22.50 -6.61 -5.24
C GLU A 116 21.37 -5.58 -5.32
N GLU A 117 20.11 -6.03 -5.20
CA GLU A 117 18.93 -5.17 -5.39
C GLU A 117 18.92 -3.92 -4.51
N GLN A 118 19.52 -4.01 -3.32
CA GLN A 118 19.58 -2.89 -2.36
C GLN A 118 20.61 -1.81 -2.73
N SER A 119 21.53 -2.08 -3.64
CA SER A 119 22.53 -1.09 -4.11
C SER A 119 21.95 -0.12 -5.14
N TYR A 120 20.77 -0.44 -5.68
CA TYR A 120 20.11 0.37 -6.71
C TYR A 120 19.02 1.25 -6.15
N THR A 121 18.97 2.48 -6.62
CA THR A 121 17.96 3.49 -6.27
C THR A 121 17.30 4.05 -7.51
N CYS A 122 15.98 4.21 -7.46
CA CYS A 122 15.21 4.94 -8.48
C CYS A 122 14.99 6.36 -8.04
N HIS A 123 15.36 7.32 -8.87
CA HIS A 123 15.15 8.74 -8.66
C HIS A 123 13.99 9.22 -9.53
N VAL A 124 13.02 9.88 -8.92
CA VAL A 124 11.82 10.40 -9.57
C VAL A 124 11.78 11.90 -9.40
N GLN A 125 11.71 12.62 -10.54
CA GLN A 125 11.55 14.08 -10.57
C GLN A 125 10.28 14.44 -11.30
N HIS A 126 9.45 15.25 -10.67
CA HIS A 126 8.18 15.74 -11.21
C HIS A 126 7.82 17.08 -10.55
N GLU A 127 7.18 17.97 -11.29
CA GLU A 127 6.83 19.31 -10.77
C GLU A 127 5.87 19.27 -9.56
N GLY A 128 5.04 18.23 -9.44
CA GLY A 128 4.14 18.01 -8.29
C GLY A 128 4.84 17.55 -7.01
N LEU A 129 6.14 17.26 -7.07
CA LEU A 129 6.96 16.90 -5.93
C LEU A 129 7.73 18.12 -5.44
N GLN A 130 7.75 18.37 -4.13
CA GLN A 130 8.55 19.44 -3.54
C GLN A 130 10.06 19.15 -3.65
N GLU A 131 10.42 17.87 -3.53
CA GLU A 131 11.78 17.36 -3.69
C GLU A 131 11.75 16.07 -4.51
N SER A 132 12.86 15.75 -5.18
CA SER A 132 13.00 14.49 -5.89
C SER A 132 12.89 13.30 -4.94
N LEU A 133 12.14 12.27 -5.33
CA LEU A 133 12.00 11.06 -4.55
C LEU A 133 13.11 10.07 -4.88
N THR A 134 13.66 9.43 -3.86
CA THR A 134 14.58 8.31 -3.98
C THR A 134 13.94 7.05 -3.43
N LEU A 135 13.78 6.04 -4.27
CA LEU A 135 13.10 4.79 -3.94
C LEU A 135 14.09 3.63 -4.02
N ARG A 136 13.90 2.65 -3.13
CA ARG A 136 14.58 1.35 -3.17
C ARG A 136 13.54 0.23 -3.21
N TRP A 137 13.96 -0.93 -3.65
CA TRP A 137 13.15 -2.12 -3.46
C TRP A 137 13.22 -2.55 -2.00
N ASP A 138 12.09 -2.62 -1.33
CA ASP A 138 11.97 -3.16 0.02
C ASP A 138 11.40 -4.58 -0.04
N PRO A 139 12.10 -5.58 0.50
CA PRO A 139 11.56 -6.93 0.58
C PRO A 139 10.28 -6.93 1.43
N PRO A 140 9.26 -7.68 1.00
CA PRO A 140 8.03 -7.79 1.79
C PRO A 140 8.38 -8.31 3.18
N GLN A 141 8.01 -7.53 4.20
CA GLN A 141 8.22 -7.93 5.58
C GLN A 141 7.42 -9.21 5.89
N PRO A 142 8.02 -10.20 6.55
CA PRO A 142 7.26 -11.38 6.95
C PRO A 142 6.07 -10.93 7.79
N PRO A 143 4.88 -11.51 7.59
CA PRO A 143 3.71 -11.13 8.37
C PRO A 143 4.04 -11.31 9.85
N VAL A 144 3.84 -10.26 10.64
CA VAL A 144 4.04 -10.30 12.09
C VAL A 144 3.25 -11.50 12.60
N PRO A 145 3.85 -12.39 13.40
CA PRO A 145 3.15 -13.58 13.89
C PRO A 145 2.05 -13.15 14.89
N ILE A 146 0.95 -12.67 14.37
CA ILE A 146 -0.23 -12.20 15.14
C ILE A 146 -0.69 -13.30 16.08
N VAL A 147 -0.59 -14.57 15.64
CA VAL A 147 -0.89 -15.74 16.46
C VAL A 147 -0.01 -15.79 17.72
N GLY A 148 1.28 -15.51 17.62
CA GLY A 148 2.20 -15.46 18.76
C GLY A 148 1.83 -14.36 19.76
N ILE A 149 1.42 -13.19 19.26
CA ILE A 149 0.98 -12.07 20.11
C ILE A 149 -0.33 -12.42 20.81
N ILE A 150 -1.29 -13.00 20.12
CA ILE A 150 -2.59 -13.41 20.70
C ILE A 150 -2.38 -14.49 21.76
N VAL A 151 -1.59 -15.52 21.44
CA VAL A 151 -1.27 -16.59 22.40
C VAL A 151 -0.55 -16.03 23.63
N GLY A 152 0.41 -15.14 23.45
CA GLY A 152 1.10 -14.46 24.56
C GLY A 152 0.15 -13.68 25.46
N LEU A 153 -0.76 -12.90 24.89
CA LEU A 153 -1.78 -12.14 25.64
C LEU A 153 -2.73 -13.07 26.42
N VAL A 154 -3.19 -14.14 25.78
CA VAL A 154 -4.07 -15.14 26.44
C VAL A 154 -3.34 -15.81 27.61
N LEU A 155 -2.08 -16.19 27.44
CA LEU A 155 -1.29 -16.79 28.55
C LEU A 155 -1.12 -15.82 29.73
N VAL A 156 -0.84 -14.54 29.46
CA VAL A 156 -0.74 -13.51 30.52
C VAL A 156 -2.07 -13.32 31.25
N LEU A 157 -3.19 -13.32 30.55
CA LEU A 157 -4.51 -13.20 31.17
C LEU A 157 -4.85 -14.44 32.01
N VAL A 158 -4.58 -15.63 31.50
CA VAL A 158 -4.84 -16.88 32.23
C VAL A 158 -3.95 -16.98 33.48
N THR A 159 -2.65 -16.72 33.38
CA THR A 159 -1.75 -16.73 34.53
C THR A 159 -2.14 -15.67 35.55
N GLY A 160 -2.51 -14.48 35.13
CA GLY A 160 -3.03 -13.42 36.00
C GLY A 160 -4.30 -13.85 36.74
N ALA A 161 -5.25 -14.49 36.06
CA ALA A 161 -6.48 -15.00 36.67
C ALA A 161 -6.21 -16.12 37.68
N VAL A 162 -5.29 -17.03 37.36
CA VAL A 162 -4.89 -18.12 38.29
C VAL A 162 -4.23 -17.54 39.55
N VAL A 163 -3.27 -16.62 39.39
CA VAL A 163 -2.58 -15.99 40.51
C VAL A 163 -3.57 -15.23 41.41
N THR A 164 -4.46 -14.43 40.83
CA THR A 164 -5.48 -13.70 41.61
C THR A 164 -6.44 -14.67 42.31
N GLY A 165 -6.87 -15.73 41.64
CA GLY A 165 -7.71 -16.76 42.21
C GLY A 165 -7.06 -17.47 43.43
N VAL A 166 -5.79 -17.82 43.29
CA VAL A 166 -5.01 -18.44 44.40
C VAL A 166 -4.84 -17.47 45.57
N VAL A 167 -4.57 -16.18 45.30
CA VAL A 167 -4.43 -15.18 46.37
C VAL A 167 -5.74 -14.95 47.12
N ILE A 168 -6.87 -14.87 46.40
CA ILE A 168 -8.20 -14.72 47.01
C ILE A 168 -8.54 -15.98 47.83
N TRP A 169 -8.28 -17.18 47.32
CA TRP A 169 -8.50 -18.45 48.02
C TRP A 169 -7.67 -18.53 49.29
N ARG A 170 -6.37 -18.20 49.26
CA ARG A 170 -5.49 -18.15 50.43
C ARG A 170 -5.98 -17.14 51.47
N LYS A 171 -6.43 -15.94 51.08
CA LYS A 171 -7.01 -14.96 51.99
C LYS A 171 -8.31 -15.48 52.62
N LYS A 172 -9.16 -16.20 51.90
CA LYS A 172 -10.41 -16.76 52.40
C LYS A 172 -10.18 -17.92 53.37
N CYS A 173 -9.16 -18.75 53.12
CA CYS A 173 -8.78 -19.84 54.01
C CYS A 173 -8.01 -19.36 55.28
N SER A 174 -7.30 -18.20 55.18
CA SER A 174 -6.58 -17.63 56.33
C SER A 174 -7.50 -16.88 57.29
N GLY A 175 -8.67 -16.40 56.86
CA GLY A 175 -9.64 -15.69 57.71
C GLY A 175 -10.40 -16.59 58.67
N GLY A 176 -10.28 -17.94 58.56
CA GLY A 176 -10.96 -18.91 59.44
C GLY A 176 -10.23 -19.26 60.73
N LYS A 177 -8.96 -18.79 60.90
CA LYS A 177 -8.16 -19.17 62.06
C LYS A 177 -8.11 -18.16 63.21
N VAL A 178 -8.68 -16.99 63.08
CA VAL A 178 -8.58 -15.92 64.10
C VAL A 178 -9.83 -15.80 64.98
N ARG A 179 -10.88 -16.60 64.79
CA ARG A 179 -12.10 -16.55 65.61
C ARG A 179 -12.27 -17.76 66.58
N LYS A 180 -11.26 -18.51 66.90
CA LYS A 180 -11.37 -19.71 67.78
C LYS A 180 -10.66 -19.60 69.14
N TYR A 181 -10.33 -18.42 69.64
CA TYR A 181 -9.70 -18.31 70.97
C TYR A 181 -10.55 -17.59 72.02
N GLN A 182 -11.83 -17.41 71.79
CA GLN A 182 -12.69 -16.80 72.83
C GLN A 182 -14.04 -17.52 73.06
N GLN A 183 -14.07 -18.86 72.96
CA GLN A 183 -15.22 -19.61 73.53
C GLN A 183 -14.83 -21.08 73.73
N ALA A 184 -13.95 -21.32 74.67
CA ALA A 184 -13.73 -22.65 75.26
C ALA A 184 -14.18 -22.64 76.72
N GLU A 185 -15.49 -22.55 76.90
CA GLU A 185 -16.18 -23.11 78.01
C GLU A 185 -17.65 -23.22 77.67
N ARG A 186 -18.06 -24.35 77.32
CA ARG A 186 -19.31 -25.07 77.49
C ARG A 186 -19.66 -25.95 76.29
N SER A 187 -19.76 -27.20 76.66
CA SER A 187 -20.56 -28.24 76.05
C SER A 187 -19.88 -29.04 74.90
N SER A 188 -19.45 -30.21 75.42
CA SER A 188 -19.25 -31.43 74.68
C SER A 188 -20.38 -31.80 73.74
N ARG A 189 -19.96 -32.39 72.59
CA ARG A 189 -20.73 -33.26 71.69
C ARG A 189 -21.16 -32.68 70.37
N SER A 190 -20.42 -32.99 69.37
CA SER A 190 -20.85 -33.65 68.15
C SER A 190 -19.81 -33.46 67.04
N GLU A 191 -19.30 -34.55 66.54
CA GLU A 191 -18.46 -34.72 65.38
C GLU A 191 -19.12 -34.03 64.14
N ASN A 192 -18.34 -33.29 63.38
CA ASN A 192 -18.33 -33.54 61.95
C ASN A 192 -17.13 -32.89 61.28
N SER A 193 -16.32 -33.69 60.65
CA SER A 193 -15.23 -33.36 59.76
C SER A 193 -15.78 -32.65 58.52
N GLY A 194 -15.58 -31.35 58.42
CA GLY A 194 -15.79 -30.61 57.18
C GLY A 194 -14.58 -30.69 56.25
N VAL A 195 -14.51 -31.74 55.48
CA VAL A 195 -13.59 -31.85 54.33
C VAL A 195 -14.01 -30.81 53.31
N CYS A 196 -13.11 -29.89 52.98
CA CYS A 196 -13.28 -28.92 51.92
C CYS A 196 -13.15 -29.65 50.57
N SER A 197 -14.27 -30.16 50.06
CA SER A 197 -14.37 -30.79 48.75
C SER A 197 -14.49 -29.69 47.69
N MET A 198 -13.56 -29.67 46.75
CA MET A 198 -13.70 -28.90 45.53
C MET A 198 -14.80 -29.51 44.65
N PRO A 199 -15.69 -28.73 44.10
CA PRO A 199 -16.48 -29.19 42.97
C PRO A 199 -15.65 -29.03 41.70
N PHE A 200 -15.05 -30.13 41.26
CA PHE A 200 -14.55 -30.28 39.93
C PHE A 200 -15.75 -30.50 39.00
N LYS A 201 -16.23 -29.44 38.38
CA LYS A 201 -17.23 -29.60 37.35
C LYS A 201 -16.47 -29.73 36.03
N ALA A 202 -16.30 -30.95 35.60
CA ALA A 202 -15.93 -31.27 34.24
C ALA A 202 -17.13 -30.93 33.35
N GLU A 203 -17.07 -29.85 32.64
CA GLU A 203 -17.93 -29.63 31.47
C GLU A 203 -17.17 -30.03 30.22
N THR A 204 -17.66 -31.05 29.64
CA THR A 204 -17.42 -31.68 28.35
C THR A 204 -17.11 -30.72 27.25
N LEU A 205 -15.93 -30.89 26.68
CA LEU A 205 -15.57 -30.41 25.33
C LEU A 205 -16.24 -31.34 24.31
N GLU A 206 -17.49 -31.05 23.96
CA GLU A 206 -18.09 -31.54 22.73
C GLU A 206 -18.95 -30.44 22.10
N ALA A 207 -18.75 -30.33 20.82
CA ALA A 207 -19.52 -29.48 19.85
C ALA A 207 -18.89 -28.15 19.47
N LEU A 208 -17.84 -28.18 18.64
CA LEU A 208 -17.67 -27.25 17.53
C LEU A 208 -16.98 -27.98 16.36
N SER A 209 -17.65 -29.04 15.89
CA SER A 209 -17.44 -29.56 14.55
C SER A 209 -18.64 -29.10 13.70
N GLY A 210 -18.34 -28.41 12.60
CA GLY A 210 -19.29 -28.29 11.50
C GLY A 210 -20.01 -26.96 11.36
N LYS A 211 -19.37 -25.99 10.74
CA LYS A 211 -20.01 -25.13 9.74
C LYS A 211 -18.94 -24.66 8.75
N GLN A 212 -18.79 -25.44 7.69
CA GLN A 212 -18.21 -24.97 6.44
C GLN A 212 -19.13 -23.92 5.83
N LEU A 213 -18.61 -22.71 5.66
CA LEU A 213 -19.22 -21.70 4.81
C LEU A 213 -18.87 -22.03 3.36
N PRO A 214 -19.82 -21.99 2.43
CA PRO A 214 -19.54 -22.25 1.02
C PRO A 214 -18.74 -21.12 0.40
N TYR A 215 -17.60 -21.46 -0.15
CA TYR A 215 -16.81 -20.62 -1.04
C TYR A 215 -17.57 -20.44 -2.35
N THR A 216 -18.21 -19.32 -2.55
CA THR A 216 -18.78 -18.93 -3.84
C THR A 216 -17.65 -18.49 -4.77
N ARG A 217 -17.27 -19.40 -5.64
CA ARG A 217 -16.42 -19.14 -6.81
C ARG A 217 -17.21 -18.26 -7.78
N ARG A 218 -16.89 -16.97 -7.84
CA ARG A 218 -17.38 -16.08 -8.90
C ARG A 218 -16.55 -16.36 -10.15
N THR A 219 -17.12 -17.12 -11.05
CA THR A 219 -16.66 -17.27 -12.43
C THR A 219 -17.01 -16.00 -13.18
N ASP A 220 -15.99 -15.18 -13.49
CA ASP A 220 -16.15 -14.08 -14.43
C ASP A 220 -16.30 -14.67 -15.82
N GLN A 221 -17.53 -14.53 -16.34
CA GLN A 221 -17.80 -14.75 -17.76
C GLN A 221 -17.12 -13.67 -18.58
N VAL A 222 -16.08 -14.10 -19.29
CA VAL A 222 -15.54 -13.35 -20.42
C VAL A 222 -16.56 -13.45 -21.55
N THR A 223 -17.36 -12.43 -21.73
CA THR A 223 -18.16 -12.26 -22.94
C THR A 223 -17.26 -11.77 -24.06
N ASN A 224 -16.96 -12.68 -24.98
CA ASN A 224 -16.51 -12.39 -26.33
C ASN A 224 -17.51 -11.43 -27.00
N ILE A 225 -17.05 -10.22 -27.32
CA ILE A 225 -17.69 -9.41 -28.35
C ILE A 225 -16.79 -9.51 -29.59
N SER A 226 -17.29 -10.35 -30.47
CA SER A 226 -16.78 -10.54 -31.82
C SER A 226 -16.95 -9.29 -32.66
N LEU A 227 -15.92 -9.00 -33.44
CA LEU A 227 -15.90 -8.14 -34.62
C LEU A 227 -17.19 -8.12 -35.40
N MET A 228 -17.64 -6.90 -35.81
CA MET A 228 -18.09 -6.67 -37.18
C MET A 228 -17.73 -5.27 -37.64
N ALA A 229 -17.02 -5.27 -38.75
CA ALA A 229 -16.61 -4.21 -39.63
C ALA A 229 -17.74 -3.25 -40.07
N LEU A 230 -17.42 -1.97 -40.16
CA LEU A 230 -17.50 -1.16 -41.43
C LEU A 230 -16.73 0.13 -41.15
#